data_1468f202797f588de1a89181be8c422e
#
_entry.id   1468f202797f588de1a89181be8c422e
#
_cell.length_a   1.000
_cell.length_b   1.000
_cell.length_c   1.000
_cell.angle_alpha   90.00
_cell.angle_beta   90.00
_cell.angle_gamma   90.00
#
_symmetry.space_group_name_H-M   'P 1'
#
loop_
_entity.id
_entity.type
_entity.pdbx_description
1 polymer ?
#
loop_
_entity_poly.entity_id
_entity_poly.type
_entity_poly.pdbx_seq_one_letter_code
_entity_poly.pdbx_strand_id
1 'polypeptide(L)'
;MSILKIGISSRALFDLKDSHKIFKEKGIEEYAKYQRENEDNALKKGVAFALVEKLLRMNKPKKKIVEVILLSRNSSDTGLRIFNSIEKNNLDITRAVFSGGESPFPYVDALDIDLFLSADVNDVKVAVENNIAAAHIFTDNYKPSTSNAL
;
A
#
# COMPACT_ATOMS: atom_id res chain seq x y z
N MET A 1 -23.79 -2.78 10.97
CA MET A 1 -22.91 -3.65 10.18
C MET A 1 -21.50 -3.08 10.22
N SER A 2 -20.53 -3.90 10.60
CA SER A 2 -19.14 -3.44 10.65
C SER A 2 -18.57 -3.25 9.24
N ILE A 3 -17.67 -2.28 9.10
CA ILE A 3 -16.95 -2.02 7.85
C ILE A 3 -15.83 -3.05 7.69
N LEU A 4 -15.70 -3.62 6.50
CA LEU A 4 -14.57 -4.48 6.17
C LEU A 4 -13.30 -3.62 6.04
N LYS A 5 -12.31 -3.85 6.89
CA LYS A 5 -11.06 -3.09 6.91
C LYS A 5 -9.95 -3.90 6.25
N ILE A 6 -9.38 -3.36 5.19
CA ILE A 6 -8.31 -4.00 4.43
C ILE A 6 -7.06 -3.14 4.55
N GLY A 7 -5.98 -3.73 5.09
CA GLY A 7 -4.67 -3.12 5.11
C GLY A 7 -3.92 -3.44 3.83
N ILE A 8 -3.27 -2.47 3.23
CA ILE A 8 -2.50 -2.65 2.01
C ILE A 8 -1.11 -2.02 2.13
N SER A 9 -0.07 -2.76 1.79
CA SER A 9 1.28 -2.20 1.75
C SER A 9 1.46 -1.27 0.56
N SER A 10 2.32 -0.28 0.71
CA SER A 10 2.60 0.67 -0.38
C SER A 10 3.15 -0.02 -1.63
N ARG A 11 3.99 -1.05 -1.48
CA ARG A 11 4.56 -1.79 -2.61
C ARG A 11 3.55 -2.70 -3.32
N ALA A 12 2.47 -3.08 -2.66
CA ALA A 12 1.37 -3.81 -3.31
C ALA A 12 0.48 -2.86 -4.11
N LEU A 13 0.21 -1.67 -3.56
CA LEU A 13 -0.65 -0.67 -4.18
C LEU A 13 0.02 0.03 -5.36
N PHE A 14 1.28 0.39 -5.22
CA PHE A 14 2.06 1.10 -6.25
C PHE A 14 3.33 0.33 -6.61
N ASP A 15 3.80 0.52 -7.85
CA ASP A 15 5.09 0.01 -8.29
C ASP A 15 6.19 0.96 -7.81
N LEU A 16 6.95 0.50 -6.82
CA LEU A 16 8.06 1.24 -6.21
C LEU A 16 9.44 0.71 -6.65
N LYS A 17 9.51 -0.06 -7.73
CA LYS A 17 10.76 -0.69 -8.16
C LYS A 17 11.88 0.32 -8.40
N ASP A 18 11.58 1.42 -9.07
CA ASP A 18 12.59 2.46 -9.35
C ASP A 18 13.13 3.08 -8.07
N SER A 19 12.24 3.43 -7.14
CA SER A 19 12.63 3.98 -5.84
C SER A 19 13.42 2.97 -5.01
N HIS A 20 12.99 1.71 -5.02
CA HIS A 20 13.64 0.63 -4.27
C HIS A 20 15.05 0.32 -4.80
N LYS A 21 15.22 0.42 -6.11
CA LYS A 21 16.54 0.29 -6.73
C LYS A 21 17.52 1.35 -6.21
N ILE A 22 17.06 2.59 -6.09
CA ILE A 22 17.88 3.67 -5.54
C ILE A 22 18.23 3.38 -4.07
N PHE A 23 17.29 2.89 -3.29
CA PHE A 23 17.53 2.50 -1.90
C PHE A 23 18.63 1.43 -1.80
N LYS A 24 18.55 0.38 -2.63
CA LYS A 24 19.53 -0.70 -2.63
C LYS A 24 20.92 -0.27 -3.10
N GLU A 25 20.98 0.57 -4.14
CA GLU A 25 22.26 0.96 -4.75
C GLU A 25 22.93 2.13 -4.06
N LYS A 26 22.16 3.05 -3.49
CA LYS A 26 22.68 4.35 -3.00
C LYS A 26 22.36 4.64 -1.53
N GLY A 27 21.51 3.83 -0.88
CA GLY A 27 21.17 3.96 0.52
C GLY A 27 19.97 4.85 0.80
N ILE A 28 19.66 5.00 2.09
CA ILE A 28 18.43 5.65 2.58
C ILE A 28 18.40 7.15 2.30
N GLU A 29 19.53 7.84 2.38
CA GLU A 29 19.57 9.30 2.16
C GLU A 29 19.25 9.65 0.70
N GLU A 30 19.83 8.94 -0.25
CA GLU A 30 19.56 9.13 -1.67
C GLU A 30 18.14 8.72 -2.03
N TYR A 31 17.63 7.67 -1.41
CA TYR A 31 16.23 7.25 -1.55
C TYR A 31 15.29 8.35 -1.07
N ALA A 32 15.53 8.91 0.12
CA ALA A 32 14.70 9.97 0.68
C ALA A 32 14.73 11.23 -0.23
N LYS A 33 15.92 11.60 -0.70
CA LYS A 33 16.09 12.71 -1.63
C LYS A 33 15.29 12.48 -2.93
N TYR A 34 15.42 11.30 -3.52
CA TYR A 34 14.70 10.93 -4.74
C TYR A 34 13.19 11.04 -4.55
N GLN A 35 12.66 10.52 -3.44
CA GLN A 35 11.24 10.59 -3.15
C GLN A 35 10.74 12.03 -2.98
N ARG A 36 11.52 12.88 -2.31
CA ARG A 36 11.18 14.31 -2.17
C ARG A 36 11.21 15.05 -3.51
N GLU A 37 12.23 14.80 -4.34
CA GLU A 37 12.35 15.43 -5.65
C GLU A 37 11.25 15.00 -6.62
N ASN A 38 10.68 13.82 -6.41
CA ASN A 38 9.63 13.24 -7.24
C ASN A 38 8.26 13.22 -6.55
N GLU A 39 8.07 13.99 -5.49
CA GLU A 39 6.83 13.94 -4.71
C GLU A 39 5.56 14.26 -5.53
N ASP A 40 5.69 15.10 -6.55
CA ASP A 40 4.60 15.45 -7.45
C ASP A 40 4.46 14.52 -8.66
N ASN A 41 5.39 13.59 -8.83
CA ASN A 41 5.33 12.60 -9.90
C ASN A 41 4.60 11.36 -9.39
N ALA A 42 3.39 11.12 -9.90
CA ALA A 42 2.58 9.99 -9.49
C ALA A 42 3.32 8.66 -9.70
N LEU A 43 3.24 7.79 -8.72
CA LEU A 43 3.77 6.44 -8.80
C LEU A 43 2.98 5.61 -9.83
N LYS A 44 3.64 4.66 -10.45
CA LYS A 44 2.99 3.70 -11.32
C LYS A 44 2.07 2.79 -10.49
N LYS A 45 0.99 2.33 -11.09
CA LYS A 45 0.05 1.42 -10.45
C LYS A 45 0.73 0.07 -10.18
N GLY A 46 0.56 -0.44 -8.96
CA GLY A 46 1.08 -1.75 -8.56
C GLY A 46 0.12 -2.90 -8.83
N VAL A 47 0.53 -4.09 -8.44
CA VAL A 47 -0.22 -5.34 -8.68
C VAL A 47 -1.62 -5.28 -8.07
N ALA A 48 -1.76 -4.74 -6.87
CA ALA A 48 -3.03 -4.71 -6.16
C ALA A 48 -3.85 -3.44 -6.43
N PHE A 49 -3.38 -2.52 -7.27
CA PHE A 49 -4.10 -1.25 -7.51
C PHE A 49 -5.52 -1.49 -8.03
N ALA A 50 -5.68 -2.34 -9.05
CA ALA A 50 -6.98 -2.62 -9.63
C ALA A 50 -7.94 -3.25 -8.62
N LEU A 51 -7.44 -4.15 -7.78
CA LEU A 51 -8.23 -4.76 -6.71
C LEU A 51 -8.73 -3.70 -5.72
N VAL A 52 -7.83 -2.84 -5.26
CA VAL A 52 -8.18 -1.76 -4.32
C VAL A 52 -9.21 -0.81 -4.93
N GLU A 53 -9.02 -0.43 -6.17
CA GLU A 53 -9.97 0.44 -6.89
C GLU A 53 -11.37 -0.20 -6.94
N LYS A 54 -11.45 -1.49 -7.23
CA LYS A 54 -12.73 -2.21 -7.26
C LYS A 54 -13.36 -2.33 -5.88
N LEU A 55 -12.57 -2.60 -4.86
CA LEU A 55 -13.07 -2.65 -3.49
C LEU A 55 -13.67 -1.32 -3.06
N LEU A 56 -12.97 -0.22 -3.34
CA LEU A 56 -13.46 1.11 -2.98
C LEU A 56 -14.72 1.51 -3.75
N ARG A 57 -14.91 1.00 -4.98
CA ARG A 57 -16.14 1.23 -5.75
C ARG A 57 -17.37 0.54 -5.18
N MET A 58 -17.18 -0.42 -4.27
CA MET A 58 -18.30 -1.06 -3.58
C MET A 58 -18.99 -0.11 -2.60
N ASN A 59 -18.32 0.95 -2.20
CA ASN A 59 -18.89 1.97 -1.32
C ASN A 59 -19.85 2.86 -2.08
N LYS A 60 -20.96 3.22 -1.43
CA LYS A 60 -21.93 4.18 -1.92
C LYS A 60 -21.85 5.45 -1.07
N PRO A 61 -22.28 6.62 -1.59
CA PRO A 61 -22.17 7.89 -0.84
C PRO A 61 -22.71 7.84 0.58
N LYS A 62 -23.76 7.06 0.83
CA LYS A 62 -24.41 6.96 2.13
C LYS A 62 -24.15 5.61 2.83
N LYS A 63 -23.35 4.72 2.23
CA LYS A 63 -23.13 3.39 2.80
C LYS A 63 -21.71 2.90 2.50
N LYS A 64 -20.81 3.19 3.41
CA LYS A 64 -19.44 2.68 3.36
C LYS A 64 -19.40 1.27 3.93
N ILE A 65 -18.98 0.30 3.13
CA ILE A 65 -18.85 -1.11 3.52
C ILE A 65 -17.40 -1.60 3.58
N VAL A 66 -16.49 -0.90 2.89
CA VAL A 66 -15.07 -1.25 2.84
C VAL A 66 -14.25 0.00 3.16
N GLU A 67 -13.24 -0.17 4.00
CA GLU A 67 -12.18 0.81 4.19
C GLU A 67 -10.86 0.18 3.83
N VAL A 68 -10.04 0.87 3.01
CA VAL A 68 -8.68 0.48 2.72
C VAL A 68 -7.74 1.41 3.48
N ILE A 69 -6.84 0.84 4.26
CA ILE A 69 -5.87 1.55 5.09
C ILE A 69 -4.48 1.25 4.56
N LEU A 70 -3.71 2.29 4.26
CA LEU A 70 -2.33 2.13 3.80
C LEU A 70 -1.41 1.83 5.00
N LEU A 71 -0.62 0.77 4.87
CA LEU A 71 0.39 0.40 5.87
C LEU A 71 1.74 0.38 5.18
N SER A 72 2.53 1.43 5.39
CA SER A 72 3.80 1.63 4.69
C SER A 72 4.98 1.60 5.66
N ARG A 73 6.06 0.94 5.26
CA ARG A 73 7.34 0.99 5.99
C ARG A 73 8.13 2.28 5.74
N ASN A 74 7.67 3.12 4.81
CA ASN A 74 8.31 4.42 4.60
C ASN A 74 8.17 5.31 5.85
N SER A 75 9.04 6.30 5.96
CA SER A 75 8.87 7.38 6.93
C SER A 75 7.85 8.39 6.40
N SER A 76 7.36 9.27 7.29
CA SER A 76 6.36 10.28 6.91
C SER A 76 6.89 11.27 5.89
N ASP A 77 8.18 11.60 5.93
CA ASP A 77 8.80 12.54 4.99
C ASP A 77 8.99 11.95 3.58
N THR A 78 9.12 10.62 3.48
CA THR A 78 9.20 9.94 2.17
C THR A 78 7.85 9.45 1.69
N GLY A 79 6.84 9.48 2.56
CA GLY A 79 5.49 9.01 2.26
C GLY A 79 4.63 9.98 1.46
N LEU A 80 5.05 11.24 1.33
CA LEU A 80 4.26 12.27 0.65
C LEU A 80 3.96 11.92 -0.81
N ARG A 81 4.93 11.34 -1.52
CA ARG A 81 4.73 10.88 -2.90
C ARG A 81 3.62 9.83 -3.00
N ILE A 82 3.53 8.95 -2.01
CA ILE A 82 2.47 7.93 -1.95
C ILE A 82 1.11 8.59 -1.74
N PHE A 83 1.01 9.52 -0.81
CA PHE A 83 -0.22 10.29 -0.59
C PHE A 83 -0.65 11.06 -1.84
N ASN A 84 0.29 11.74 -2.49
CA ASN A 84 -0.01 12.50 -3.71
C ASN A 84 -0.50 11.56 -4.83
N SER A 85 0.06 10.35 -4.90
CA SER A 85 -0.36 9.34 -5.88
C SER A 85 -1.77 8.82 -5.59
N ILE A 86 -2.11 8.65 -4.32
CA ILE A 86 -3.47 8.29 -3.89
C ILE A 86 -4.47 9.36 -4.33
N GLU A 87 -4.16 10.63 -4.09
CA GLU A 87 -5.03 11.75 -4.49
C GLU A 87 -5.17 11.83 -6.01
N LYS A 88 -4.08 11.74 -6.75
CA LYS A 88 -4.10 11.83 -8.22
C LYS A 88 -4.92 10.72 -8.87
N ASN A 89 -5.04 9.58 -8.21
CA ASN A 89 -5.84 8.46 -8.69
C ASN A 89 -7.26 8.43 -8.11
N ASN A 90 -7.63 9.45 -7.34
CA ASN A 90 -8.95 9.56 -6.72
C ASN A 90 -9.33 8.33 -5.88
N LEU A 91 -8.35 7.73 -5.20
CA LEU A 91 -8.61 6.63 -4.28
C LEU A 91 -9.08 7.19 -2.94
N ASP A 92 -10.19 6.67 -2.43
CA ASP A 92 -10.72 7.06 -1.12
C ASP A 92 -9.99 6.30 -0.01
N ILE A 93 -8.70 6.60 0.17
CA ILE A 93 -7.87 6.10 1.26
C ILE A 93 -7.54 7.29 2.15
N THR A 94 -8.13 7.32 3.34
CA THR A 94 -8.03 8.46 4.25
C THR A 94 -7.17 8.21 5.47
N ARG A 95 -6.81 6.94 5.73
CA ARG A 95 -5.93 6.58 6.85
C ARG A 95 -4.69 5.87 6.33
N ALA A 96 -3.54 6.26 6.85
CA ALA A 96 -2.27 5.65 6.49
C ALA A 96 -1.34 5.61 7.71
N VAL A 97 -0.51 4.57 7.77
CA VAL A 97 0.54 4.43 8.76
C VAL A 97 1.87 4.39 8.03
N PHE A 98 2.82 5.21 8.49
CA PHE A 98 4.20 5.19 8.04
C PHE A 98 5.07 4.77 9.22
N SER A 99 5.60 3.55 9.17
CA SER A 99 6.28 2.95 10.31
C SER A 99 7.79 3.23 10.37
N GLY A 100 8.34 3.93 9.39
CA GLY A 100 9.77 4.28 9.39
C GLY A 100 10.72 3.09 9.41
N GLY A 101 10.39 2.02 8.69
CA GLY A 101 11.20 0.80 8.60
C GLY A 101 10.76 -0.30 9.57
N GLU A 102 9.94 0.02 10.56
CA GLU A 102 9.46 -0.96 11.52
C GLU A 102 8.36 -1.87 10.94
N SER A 103 8.13 -3.02 11.57
CA SER A 103 7.01 -3.88 11.18
C SER A 103 5.68 -3.16 11.36
N PRO A 104 4.77 -3.24 10.37
CA PRO A 104 3.44 -2.63 10.51
C PRO A 104 2.50 -3.44 11.40
N PHE A 105 2.89 -4.62 11.87
CA PHE A 105 2.01 -5.54 12.58
C PHE A 105 1.30 -4.92 13.79
N PRO A 106 1.96 -4.13 14.66
CA PRO A 106 1.25 -3.51 15.79
C PRO A 106 0.06 -2.64 15.35
N TYR A 107 0.17 -2.02 14.18
CA TYR A 107 -0.90 -1.19 13.63
C TYR A 107 -2.00 -2.03 12.97
N VAL A 108 -1.66 -3.17 12.39
CA VAL A 108 -2.64 -4.13 11.86
C VAL A 108 -3.58 -4.57 12.96
N ASP A 109 -3.02 -4.92 14.11
CA ASP A 109 -3.79 -5.33 15.28
C ASP A 109 -4.60 -4.16 15.86
N ALA A 110 -3.94 -3.03 16.11
CA ALA A 110 -4.57 -1.86 16.74
C ALA A 110 -5.71 -1.26 15.91
N LEU A 111 -5.65 -1.37 14.60
CA LEU A 111 -6.66 -0.82 13.69
C LEU A 111 -7.76 -1.83 13.33
N ASP A 112 -7.75 -3.01 13.94
CA ASP A 112 -8.71 -4.09 13.65
C ASP A 112 -8.79 -4.42 12.15
N ILE A 113 -7.64 -4.58 11.52
CA ILE A 113 -7.57 -4.95 10.10
C ILE A 113 -8.13 -6.37 9.92
N ASP A 114 -9.09 -6.55 9.03
CA ASP A 114 -9.71 -7.83 8.74
C ASP A 114 -8.91 -8.65 7.74
N LEU A 115 -8.26 -8.00 6.78
CA LEU A 115 -7.42 -8.66 5.78
C LEU A 115 -6.21 -7.78 5.48
N PHE A 116 -5.02 -8.35 5.60
CA PHE A 116 -3.77 -7.65 5.33
C PHE A 116 -3.14 -8.15 4.02
N LEU A 117 -2.98 -7.25 3.07
CA LEU A 117 -2.37 -7.52 1.76
C LEU A 117 -1.01 -6.83 1.69
N SER A 118 0.06 -7.61 1.61
CA SER A 118 1.41 -7.05 1.63
C SER A 118 2.32 -7.68 0.58
N ALA A 119 3.23 -6.88 0.04
CA ALA A 119 4.32 -7.37 -0.80
C ALA A 119 5.49 -7.92 0.01
N ASP A 120 5.48 -7.76 1.33
CA ASP A 120 6.51 -8.27 2.23
C ASP A 120 6.06 -9.59 2.85
N VAL A 121 6.75 -10.67 2.49
CA VAL A 121 6.38 -12.03 2.94
C VAL A 121 6.53 -12.20 4.45
N ASN A 122 7.49 -11.52 5.07
CA ASN A 122 7.71 -11.63 6.51
C ASN A 122 6.58 -10.95 7.29
N ASP A 123 6.09 -9.82 6.81
CA ASP A 123 4.94 -9.14 7.42
C ASP A 123 3.68 -10.00 7.32
N VAL A 124 3.48 -10.69 6.19
CA VAL A 124 2.36 -11.63 6.02
C VAL A 124 2.47 -12.78 7.01
N LYS A 125 3.66 -13.37 7.17
CA LYS A 125 3.88 -14.46 8.13
C LYS A 125 3.54 -14.05 9.56
N VAL A 126 4.03 -12.88 9.98
CA VAL A 126 3.75 -12.34 11.32
C VAL A 126 2.25 -12.17 11.54
N ALA A 127 1.54 -11.63 10.56
CA ALA A 127 0.09 -11.47 10.64
C ALA A 127 -0.63 -12.81 10.79
N VAL A 128 -0.29 -13.78 9.95
CA VAL A 128 -0.90 -15.12 9.98
C VAL A 128 -0.62 -15.84 11.31
N GLU A 129 0.61 -15.75 11.82
CA GLU A 129 0.98 -16.33 13.11
C GLU A 129 0.18 -15.73 14.28
N ASN A 130 -0.33 -14.53 14.10
CA ASN A 130 -1.15 -13.84 15.10
C ASN A 130 -2.66 -13.87 14.74
N ASN A 131 -3.07 -14.83 13.93
CA ASN A 131 -4.47 -15.09 13.57
C ASN A 131 -5.14 -13.96 12.79
N ILE A 132 -4.39 -13.20 12.03
CA ILE A 132 -4.93 -12.19 11.14
C ILE A 132 -4.89 -12.73 9.71
N ALA A 133 -6.02 -12.68 9.01
CA ALA A 133 -6.07 -13.08 7.61
C ALA A 133 -5.13 -12.18 6.79
N ALA A 134 -4.23 -12.78 6.04
CA ALA A 134 -3.25 -12.04 5.26
C ALA A 134 -2.89 -12.80 3.99
N ALA A 135 -2.49 -12.06 2.96
CA ALA A 135 -2.04 -12.64 1.70
C ALA A 135 -0.81 -11.90 1.17
N HIS A 136 0.11 -12.67 0.65
CA HIS A 136 1.32 -12.14 0.01
C HIS A 136 1.00 -11.76 -1.44
N ILE A 137 1.24 -10.51 -1.76
CA ILE A 137 1.09 -9.99 -3.13
C ILE A 137 2.45 -10.08 -3.80
N PHE A 138 2.56 -10.96 -4.80
CA PHE A 138 3.79 -11.14 -5.57
C PHE A 138 3.96 -9.96 -6.52
N THR A 139 5.06 -9.25 -6.42
CA THR A 139 5.34 -8.07 -7.25
C THR A 139 6.42 -8.32 -8.30
N ASP A 140 7.14 -9.43 -8.20
CA ASP A 140 8.18 -9.78 -9.15
C ASP A 140 7.56 -10.20 -10.50
N ASN A 141 8.19 -9.73 -11.59
CA ASN A 141 7.74 -10.04 -12.96
C ASN A 141 6.31 -9.59 -13.30
N TYR A 142 5.75 -8.68 -12.51
CA TYR A 142 4.43 -8.12 -12.81
C TYR A 142 4.48 -7.33 -14.12
N LYS A 143 3.54 -7.64 -15.01
CA LYS A 143 3.32 -6.89 -16.24
C LYS A 143 1.87 -6.39 -16.22
N PRO A 144 1.65 -5.06 -16.36
CA PRO A 144 0.29 -4.55 -16.43
C PRO A 144 -0.50 -5.19 -17.55
N SER A 145 -1.73 -5.59 -17.26
CA SER A 145 -2.63 -6.08 -18.32
C SER A 145 -3.01 -4.92 -19.23
N THR A 146 -2.89 -5.13 -20.53
CA THR A 146 -3.36 -4.18 -21.53
C THR A 146 -4.82 -4.41 -21.91
N SER A 147 -5.42 -5.51 -21.44
CA SER A 147 -6.82 -5.80 -21.70
C SER A 147 -7.71 -5.22 -20.60
N ASN A 148 -8.84 -4.65 -21.00
CA ASN A 148 -9.89 -4.22 -20.07
C ASN A 148 -10.75 -5.41 -19.62
N ALA A 149 -10.36 -6.62 -19.95
CA ALA A 149 -11.06 -7.80 -19.52
C ALA A 149 -10.84 -8.06 -18.05
N LEU A 150 -11.89 -8.09 -17.35
CA LEU A 150 -11.90 -8.63 -16.05
C LEU A 150 -12.59 -9.82 -16.11
#